data_c485b60e492e4d8f32a1893b734fcd86
#
_entry.id   c485b60e492e4d8f32a1893b734fcd86
#
_cell.length_a   1.000
_cell.length_b   1.000
_cell.length_c   1.000
_cell.angle_alpha   90.00
_cell.angle_beta   90.00
_cell.angle_gamma   90.00
#
_symmetry.space_group_name_H-M   'P 1'
#
loop_
_entity.id
_entity.type
_entity.pdbx_description
1 polymer ?
#
loop_
_entity_poly.entity_id
_entity_poly.type
_entity_poly.pdbx_seq_one_letter_code
_entity_poly.pdbx_strand_id
1 'polypeptide(L)'
;KIVARGSPVMANRTAGILGQMFLYGVHRAIVESSPVQLLYDPGGKEKPRSRCLAEDEIKALLNDPKEATRFERLAHVIVLLLLTGQRRGEIALARWIDIDFDLKTWIIPDAHAKGKKGERKGHTVPLSDWAVKEFEALQRLAKRARHVLPNDTADGPINPKLLTRGVARCQARMKKLRIAEFTLHDLRRTCRTGLARLKVAPHVAERVLNHAQEKIPGTYDTHDYLEEKREALDKWAAHLEGLLA
;
A
#
# COMPACT_ATOMS: atom_id res chain seq x y z
N LYS A 1 13.24 15.98 24.10
CA LYS A 1 11.88 15.61 24.57
C LYS A 1 11.22 14.57 23.66
N ILE A 2 11.15 14.75 22.31
CA ILE A 2 10.48 13.81 21.40
C ILE A 2 11.19 12.45 21.38
N VAL A 3 12.52 12.42 21.31
CA VAL A 3 13.32 11.17 21.39
C VAL A 3 13.11 10.47 22.72
N ALA A 4 13.13 11.21 23.83
CA ALA A 4 12.91 10.65 25.17
C ALA A 4 11.52 10.02 25.36
N ARG A 5 10.52 10.38 24.53
CA ARG A 5 9.20 9.73 24.49
C ARG A 5 9.16 8.48 23.59
N GLY A 6 10.31 7.99 23.12
CA GLY A 6 10.38 6.81 22.26
C GLY A 6 9.95 7.06 20.78
N SER A 7 10.02 8.30 20.31
CA SER A 7 9.59 8.66 18.95
C SER A 7 10.73 9.27 18.10
N PRO A 8 11.83 8.52 17.85
CA PRO A 8 13.01 9.03 17.15
C PRO A 8 12.72 9.49 15.71
N VAL A 9 11.92 8.73 14.96
CA VAL A 9 11.50 9.10 13.60
C VAL A 9 10.72 10.42 13.58
N MET A 10 9.86 10.65 14.59
CA MET A 10 9.13 11.92 14.70
C MET A 10 10.08 13.07 15.00
N ALA A 11 11.12 12.83 15.81
CA ALA A 11 12.13 13.86 16.09
C ALA A 11 12.86 14.29 14.81
N ASN A 12 13.28 13.34 13.97
CA ASN A 12 13.93 13.63 12.69
C ASN A 12 13.00 14.42 11.76
N ARG A 13 11.74 14.00 11.63
CA ARG A 13 10.75 14.72 10.81
C ARG A 13 10.48 16.14 11.32
N THR A 14 10.38 16.30 12.64
CA THR A 14 10.19 17.62 13.25
C THR A 14 11.41 18.52 12.98
N ALA A 15 12.62 18.00 13.13
CA ALA A 15 13.84 18.73 12.81
C ALA A 15 13.90 19.13 11.34
N GLY A 16 13.54 18.24 10.42
CA GLY A 16 13.48 18.53 8.99
C GLY A 16 12.48 19.64 8.65
N ILE A 17 11.27 19.62 9.25
CA ILE A 17 10.25 20.66 9.04
C ILE A 17 10.75 22.01 9.58
N LEU A 18 11.30 22.03 10.78
CA LEU A 18 11.88 23.25 11.37
C LEU A 18 13.03 23.79 10.54
N GLY A 19 13.92 22.91 10.04
CA GLY A 19 15.00 23.31 9.14
C GLY A 19 14.49 23.99 7.88
N GLN A 20 13.48 23.42 7.23
CA GLN A 20 12.84 24.03 6.05
C GLN A 20 12.16 25.37 6.36
N MET A 21 11.48 25.46 7.50
CA MET A 21 10.82 26.68 7.95
C MET A 21 11.83 27.81 8.17
N PHE A 22 12.91 27.56 8.89
CA PHE A 22 13.94 28.57 9.13
C PHE A 22 14.73 28.92 7.87
N LEU A 23 15.00 27.94 6.99
CA LEU A 23 15.61 28.21 5.69
C LEU A 23 14.74 29.15 4.85
N TYR A 24 13.42 28.92 4.82
CA TYR A 24 12.48 29.84 4.18
C TYR A 24 12.56 31.25 4.80
N GLY A 25 12.61 31.33 6.15
CA GLY A 25 12.74 32.60 6.86
C GLY A 25 14.02 33.37 6.49
N VAL A 26 15.16 32.68 6.35
CA VAL A 26 16.44 33.27 5.89
C VAL A 26 16.32 33.77 4.45
N HIS A 27 15.77 32.97 3.54
CA HIS A 27 15.56 33.34 2.13
C HIS A 27 14.66 34.59 1.97
N ARG A 28 13.77 34.84 2.93
CA ARG A 28 12.86 35.98 2.96
C ARG A 28 13.38 37.14 3.83
N ALA A 29 14.62 37.06 4.32
CA ALA A 29 15.21 38.02 5.25
C ALA A 29 14.35 38.29 6.51
N ILE A 30 13.55 37.31 6.95
CA ILE A 30 12.74 37.36 8.19
C ILE A 30 13.63 37.06 9.40
N VAL A 31 14.62 36.19 9.22
CA VAL A 31 15.63 35.82 10.23
C VAL A 31 17.01 35.85 9.55
N GLU A 32 18.05 36.25 10.31
CA GLU A 32 19.41 36.32 9.79
C GLU A 32 20.04 34.94 9.55
N SER A 33 19.72 33.97 10.41
CA SER A 33 20.27 32.60 10.33
C SER A 33 19.30 31.59 10.88
N SER A 34 19.52 30.30 10.55
CA SER A 34 18.72 29.20 11.06
C SER A 34 19.29 28.66 12.36
N PRO A 35 18.52 28.65 13.48
CA PRO A 35 18.97 28.05 14.74
C PRO A 35 18.98 26.52 14.70
N VAL A 36 18.39 25.91 13.66
CA VAL A 36 18.31 24.44 13.50
C VAL A 36 19.29 23.91 12.45
N GLN A 37 20.22 24.74 11.99
CA GLN A 37 21.16 24.41 10.93
C GLN A 37 22.04 23.16 11.25
N LEU A 38 22.26 22.87 12.53
CA LEU A 38 23.04 21.73 13.03
C LEU A 38 22.16 20.55 13.49
N LEU A 39 20.84 20.66 13.44
CA LEU A 39 19.93 19.59 13.83
C LEU A 39 19.68 18.65 12.66
N TYR A 40 20.56 17.70 12.48
CA TYR A 40 20.33 16.58 11.56
C TYR A 40 20.08 15.31 12.38
N ASP A 41 19.05 14.56 11.98
CA ASP A 41 18.67 13.27 12.57
C ASP A 41 18.78 13.14 14.10
N PRO A 42 18.13 14.01 14.89
CA PRO A 42 18.21 13.98 16.36
C PRO A 42 17.71 12.65 16.97
N GLY A 43 16.96 11.87 16.19
CA GLY A 43 16.53 10.52 16.52
C GLY A 43 17.49 9.43 16.05
N GLY A 44 18.61 9.80 15.42
CA GLY A 44 19.57 8.87 14.82
C GLY A 44 19.12 8.32 13.46
N LYS A 45 19.93 7.44 12.89
CA LYS A 45 19.69 6.85 11.56
C LYS A 45 18.45 5.95 11.58
N GLU A 46 17.51 6.24 10.70
CA GLU A 46 16.30 5.43 10.54
C GLU A 46 16.63 4.10 9.85
N LYS A 47 16.21 2.98 10.44
CA LYS A 47 16.30 1.67 9.79
C LYS A 47 15.02 1.43 8.98
N PRO A 48 15.13 1.15 7.66
CA PRO A 48 13.97 0.78 6.86
C PRO A 48 13.29 -0.46 7.44
N ARG A 49 11.97 -0.45 7.51
CA ARG A 49 11.21 -1.62 7.91
C ARG A 49 11.28 -2.68 6.80
N SER A 50 11.67 -3.91 7.13
CA SER A 50 11.84 -5.03 6.18
C SER A 50 10.81 -6.16 6.38
N ARG A 51 9.76 -5.93 7.20
CA ARG A 51 8.75 -6.93 7.53
C ARG A 51 8.03 -7.44 6.28
N CYS A 52 8.06 -8.76 6.09
CA CYS A 52 7.18 -9.53 5.21
C CYS A 52 6.48 -10.58 6.07
N LEU A 53 5.25 -10.95 5.73
CA LEU A 53 4.55 -12.04 6.40
C LEU A 53 5.16 -13.37 6.00
N ALA A 54 5.30 -14.28 6.96
CA ALA A 54 5.69 -15.66 6.72
C ALA A 54 4.49 -16.47 6.20
N GLU A 55 4.72 -17.62 5.61
CA GLU A 55 3.66 -18.43 4.99
C GLU A 55 2.62 -18.91 6.00
N ASP A 56 3.04 -19.28 7.20
CA ASP A 56 2.15 -19.64 8.30
C ASP A 56 1.28 -18.44 8.76
N GLU A 57 1.84 -17.24 8.77
CA GLU A 57 1.09 -16.02 9.06
C GLU A 57 0.10 -15.66 7.95
N ILE A 58 0.50 -15.85 6.68
CA ILE A 58 -0.37 -15.68 5.52
C ILE A 58 -1.52 -16.69 5.60
N LYS A 59 -1.22 -17.96 5.83
CA LYS A 59 -2.22 -19.02 6.00
C LYS A 59 -3.20 -18.67 7.13
N ALA A 60 -2.71 -18.28 8.29
CA ALA A 60 -3.55 -17.89 9.43
C ALA A 60 -4.44 -16.66 9.11
N LEU A 61 -3.90 -15.68 8.36
CA LEU A 61 -4.62 -14.47 7.96
C LEU A 61 -5.72 -14.77 6.92
N LEU A 62 -5.45 -15.66 5.96
CA LEU A 62 -6.34 -15.96 4.84
C LEU A 62 -7.38 -17.04 5.16
N ASN A 63 -7.15 -17.93 6.14
CA ASN A 63 -8.12 -18.93 6.56
C ASN A 63 -9.41 -18.30 7.09
N ASP A 64 -9.29 -17.24 7.89
CA ASP A 64 -10.44 -16.46 8.35
C ASP A 64 -10.07 -14.98 8.50
N PRO A 65 -10.07 -14.21 7.40
CA PRO A 65 -9.75 -12.81 7.43
C PRO A 65 -10.74 -11.97 8.27
N LYS A 66 -12.01 -12.42 8.37
CA LYS A 66 -13.03 -11.75 9.19
C LYS A 66 -12.75 -11.97 10.67
N GLU A 67 -12.36 -13.19 11.06
CA GLU A 67 -11.94 -13.48 12.44
C GLU A 67 -10.70 -12.65 12.80
N ALA A 68 -9.71 -12.54 11.92
CA ALA A 68 -8.51 -11.77 12.15
C ALA A 68 -8.80 -10.26 12.34
N THR A 69 -9.79 -9.70 11.64
CA THR A 69 -10.03 -8.26 11.61
C THR A 69 -11.29 -7.81 12.36
N ARG A 70 -12.28 -8.67 12.56
CA ARG A 70 -13.66 -8.34 13.03
C ARG A 70 -14.42 -7.32 12.16
N PHE A 71 -13.82 -6.84 11.07
CA PHE A 71 -14.40 -5.86 10.17
C PHE A 71 -14.41 -6.42 8.75
N GLU A 72 -15.58 -6.78 8.27
CA GLU A 72 -15.75 -7.48 7.00
C GLU A 72 -15.09 -6.72 5.83
N ARG A 73 -15.33 -5.42 5.69
CA ARG A 73 -14.68 -4.61 4.63
C ARG A 73 -13.15 -4.60 4.75
N LEU A 74 -12.62 -4.55 5.98
CA LEU A 74 -11.17 -4.56 6.19
C LEU A 74 -10.57 -5.92 5.84
N ALA A 75 -11.28 -7.02 6.08
CA ALA A 75 -10.88 -8.36 5.70
C ALA A 75 -10.65 -8.43 4.18
N HIS A 76 -11.65 -8.05 3.38
CA HIS A 76 -11.54 -8.01 1.92
C HIS A 76 -10.41 -7.09 1.43
N VAL A 77 -10.24 -5.92 2.05
CA VAL A 77 -9.15 -4.98 1.72
C VAL A 77 -7.78 -5.60 1.98
N ILE A 78 -7.58 -6.31 3.08
CA ILE A 78 -6.32 -6.99 3.40
C ILE A 78 -6.00 -8.05 2.36
N VAL A 79 -6.98 -8.89 2.00
CA VAL A 79 -6.84 -9.92 0.97
C VAL A 79 -6.50 -9.27 -0.38
N LEU A 80 -7.23 -8.25 -0.80
CA LEU A 80 -6.95 -7.51 -2.06
C LEU A 80 -5.56 -6.90 -2.09
N LEU A 81 -5.12 -6.27 -0.99
CA LEU A 81 -3.78 -5.68 -0.91
C LEU A 81 -2.68 -6.74 -0.96
N LEU A 82 -2.92 -7.93 -0.41
CA LEU A 82 -1.99 -9.05 -0.49
C LEU A 82 -1.96 -9.62 -1.91
N LEU A 83 -3.11 -9.84 -2.54
CA LEU A 83 -3.23 -10.38 -3.91
C LEU A 83 -2.63 -9.45 -4.95
N THR A 84 -2.89 -8.16 -4.88
CA THR A 84 -2.54 -7.20 -5.92
C THR A 84 -1.24 -6.43 -5.65
N GLY A 85 -0.78 -6.41 -4.41
CA GLY A 85 0.37 -5.61 -3.99
C GLY A 85 0.15 -4.09 -4.06
N GLN A 86 -1.08 -3.59 -4.26
CA GLN A 86 -1.33 -2.16 -4.44
C GLN A 86 -1.25 -1.37 -3.13
N ARG A 87 -1.23 -0.04 -3.22
CA ARG A 87 -1.11 0.81 -2.04
C ARG A 87 -2.47 1.02 -1.39
N ARG A 88 -2.49 1.12 -0.04
CA ARG A 88 -3.73 1.41 0.71
C ARG A 88 -4.46 2.67 0.25
N GLY A 89 -3.73 3.66 -0.27
CA GLY A 89 -4.33 4.89 -0.79
C GLY A 89 -5.05 4.65 -2.10
N GLU A 90 -4.54 3.77 -2.94
CA GLU A 90 -5.12 3.40 -4.22
C GLU A 90 -6.45 2.67 -4.03
N ILE A 91 -6.49 1.64 -3.17
CA ILE A 91 -7.75 0.94 -2.86
C ILE A 91 -8.77 1.83 -2.13
N ALA A 92 -8.32 2.75 -1.26
CA ALA A 92 -9.22 3.66 -0.57
C ALA A 92 -9.91 4.65 -1.52
N LEU A 93 -9.27 5.00 -2.64
CA LEU A 93 -9.77 5.92 -3.66
C LEU A 93 -10.44 5.20 -4.84
N ALA A 94 -10.43 3.86 -4.87
CA ALA A 94 -10.96 3.06 -5.96
C ALA A 94 -12.47 3.32 -6.16
N ARG A 95 -12.89 3.41 -7.43
CA ARG A 95 -14.28 3.59 -7.84
C ARG A 95 -14.71 2.39 -8.67
N TRP A 96 -15.99 2.06 -8.63
CA TRP A 96 -16.52 0.94 -9.42
C TRP A 96 -16.35 1.13 -10.92
N ILE A 97 -16.39 2.36 -11.41
CA ILE A 97 -16.17 2.67 -12.83
C ILE A 97 -14.73 2.38 -13.29
N ASP A 98 -13.79 2.26 -12.37
CA ASP A 98 -12.39 1.97 -12.65
C ASP A 98 -12.10 0.45 -12.62
N ILE A 99 -13.13 -0.40 -12.37
CA ILE A 99 -13.00 -1.86 -12.28
C ILE A 99 -13.81 -2.50 -13.39
N ASP A 100 -13.14 -3.25 -14.24
CA ASP A 100 -13.75 -4.06 -15.27
C ASP A 100 -13.72 -5.54 -14.84
N PHE A 101 -14.87 -6.11 -14.55
CA PHE A 101 -15.00 -7.49 -14.09
C PHE A 101 -14.87 -8.49 -15.25
N ASP A 102 -15.25 -8.11 -16.47
CA ASP A 102 -15.18 -8.96 -17.64
C ASP A 102 -13.71 -9.09 -18.12
N LEU A 103 -13.00 -7.96 -18.20
CA LEU A 103 -11.58 -7.92 -18.53
C LEU A 103 -10.68 -8.27 -17.33
N LYS A 104 -11.26 -8.41 -16.13
CA LYS A 104 -10.55 -8.64 -14.87
C LYS A 104 -9.40 -7.64 -14.68
N THR A 105 -9.74 -6.35 -14.72
CA THR A 105 -8.76 -5.27 -14.56
C THR A 105 -9.26 -4.19 -13.62
N TRP A 106 -8.32 -3.58 -12.90
CA TRP A 106 -8.54 -2.38 -12.10
C TRP A 106 -7.62 -1.27 -12.60
N ILE A 107 -8.20 -0.20 -13.11
CA ILE A 107 -7.48 0.98 -13.57
C ILE A 107 -7.28 1.92 -12.38
N ILE A 108 -6.03 2.23 -12.07
CA ILE A 108 -5.68 3.24 -11.08
C ILE A 108 -5.33 4.51 -11.85
N PRO A 109 -6.19 5.57 -11.79
CA PRO A 109 -5.93 6.82 -12.50
C PRO A 109 -4.70 7.55 -11.96
N ASP A 110 -4.08 8.41 -12.77
CA ASP A 110 -2.95 9.26 -12.37
C ASP A 110 -3.23 10.03 -11.08
N ALA A 111 -4.43 10.59 -10.96
CA ALA A 111 -4.84 11.35 -9.79
C ALA A 111 -4.78 10.56 -8.47
N HIS A 112 -4.96 9.24 -8.53
CA HIS A 112 -4.98 8.33 -7.39
C HIS A 112 -3.60 7.71 -7.12
N ALA A 113 -2.68 7.75 -8.09
CA ALA A 113 -1.34 7.20 -7.95
C ALA A 113 -0.46 8.05 -7.01
N LYS A 114 0.57 7.43 -6.42
CA LYS A 114 1.53 8.13 -5.55
C LYS A 114 2.48 8.97 -6.39
N GLY A 115 2.78 10.19 -5.96
CA GLY A 115 3.74 11.10 -6.59
C GLY A 115 3.34 12.55 -6.40
N LYS A 116 4.18 13.47 -6.86
CA LYS A 116 3.83 14.90 -6.93
C LYS A 116 2.80 15.12 -8.04
N LYS A 117 1.99 16.18 -7.92
CA LYS A 117 1.03 16.56 -8.97
C LYS A 117 1.80 16.79 -10.29
N GLY A 118 1.37 16.14 -11.37
CA GLY A 118 2.04 16.19 -12.67
C GLY A 118 3.10 15.09 -12.92
N GLU A 119 3.59 14.40 -11.87
CA GLU A 119 4.54 13.28 -11.99
C GLU A 119 3.89 11.91 -11.72
N ARG A 120 2.62 11.92 -11.30
CA ARG A 120 1.87 10.70 -11.00
C ARG A 120 1.57 9.96 -12.28
N LYS A 121 1.81 8.66 -12.28
CA LYS A 121 1.40 7.77 -13.35
C LYS A 121 0.50 6.68 -12.79
N GLY A 122 -0.72 6.65 -13.29
CA GLY A 122 -1.64 5.56 -13.06
C GLY A 122 -1.18 4.30 -13.79
N HIS A 123 -1.89 3.23 -13.58
CA HIS A 123 -1.60 1.96 -14.24
C HIS A 123 -2.79 1.01 -14.15
N THR A 124 -2.80 0.01 -15.01
CA THR A 124 -3.77 -1.08 -14.98
C THR A 124 -3.21 -2.24 -14.17
N VAL A 125 -4.03 -2.73 -13.24
CA VAL A 125 -3.75 -3.90 -12.39
C VAL A 125 -4.61 -5.05 -12.88
N PRO A 126 -4.04 -6.14 -13.41
CA PRO A 126 -4.79 -7.37 -13.67
C PRO A 126 -5.31 -7.97 -12.35
N LEU A 127 -6.50 -8.55 -12.40
CA LEU A 127 -7.14 -9.16 -11.24
C LEU A 127 -7.22 -10.67 -11.45
N SER A 128 -6.68 -11.46 -10.52
CA SER A 128 -6.95 -12.88 -10.45
C SER A 128 -8.42 -13.15 -10.13
N ASP A 129 -8.90 -14.35 -10.35
CA ASP A 129 -10.28 -14.76 -10.02
C ASP A 129 -10.60 -14.53 -8.54
N TRP A 130 -9.64 -14.76 -7.66
CA TRP A 130 -9.82 -14.45 -6.25
C TRP A 130 -9.96 -12.95 -5.99
N ALA A 131 -9.13 -12.12 -6.61
CA ALA A 131 -9.23 -10.66 -6.45
C ALA A 131 -10.58 -10.12 -6.98
N VAL A 132 -11.10 -10.68 -8.08
CA VAL A 132 -12.46 -10.38 -8.60
C VAL A 132 -13.52 -10.70 -7.53
N LYS A 133 -13.50 -11.89 -6.94
CA LYS A 133 -14.44 -12.30 -5.87
C LYS A 133 -14.39 -11.36 -4.67
N GLU A 134 -13.22 -10.88 -4.30
CA GLU A 134 -13.07 -9.91 -3.20
C GLU A 134 -13.68 -8.54 -3.55
N PHE A 135 -13.50 -8.06 -4.78
CA PHE A 135 -14.16 -6.83 -5.24
C PHE A 135 -15.68 -7.00 -5.32
N GLU A 136 -16.20 -8.12 -5.80
CA GLU A 136 -17.64 -8.41 -5.80
C GLU A 136 -18.22 -8.43 -4.39
N ALA A 137 -17.50 -9.01 -3.41
CA ALA A 137 -17.91 -8.99 -2.02
C ALA A 137 -17.97 -7.56 -1.47
N LEU A 138 -16.98 -6.72 -1.77
CA LEU A 138 -17.00 -5.30 -1.42
C LEU A 138 -18.13 -4.54 -2.12
N GLN A 139 -18.49 -4.90 -3.37
CA GLN A 139 -19.58 -4.28 -4.10
C GLN A 139 -20.93 -4.52 -3.42
N ARG A 140 -21.16 -5.75 -2.96
CA ARG A 140 -22.36 -6.08 -2.16
C ARG A 140 -22.43 -5.26 -0.86
N LEU A 141 -21.29 -5.04 -0.20
CA LEU A 141 -21.20 -4.25 1.04
C LEU A 141 -21.29 -2.74 0.81
N ALA A 142 -20.85 -2.25 -0.34
CA ALA A 142 -20.87 -0.83 -0.69
C ALA A 142 -22.27 -0.36 -1.18
N LYS A 143 -23.17 -1.30 -1.49
CA LYS A 143 -24.50 -1.03 -2.03
C LYS A 143 -24.41 -0.21 -3.33
N ARG A 144 -25.00 1.00 -3.35
CA ARG A 144 -25.04 1.91 -4.51
C ARG A 144 -23.97 3.01 -4.45
N ALA A 145 -23.00 2.92 -3.54
CA ALA A 145 -21.96 3.92 -3.44
C ALA A 145 -21.06 3.92 -4.69
N ARG A 146 -20.57 5.09 -5.06
CA ARG A 146 -19.66 5.27 -6.20
C ARG A 146 -18.28 4.64 -5.97
N HIS A 147 -17.82 4.65 -4.70
CA HIS A 147 -16.50 4.17 -4.30
C HIS A 147 -16.57 2.74 -3.76
N VAL A 148 -15.49 1.98 -3.98
CA VAL A 148 -15.33 0.63 -3.42
C VAL A 148 -15.39 0.66 -1.90
N LEU A 149 -14.76 1.66 -1.31
CA LEU A 149 -14.75 1.92 0.12
C LEU A 149 -15.34 3.32 0.37
N PRO A 150 -16.66 3.44 0.48
CA PRO A 150 -17.28 4.72 0.77
C PRO A 150 -17.01 5.18 2.21
N ASN A 151 -17.02 6.49 2.43
CA ASN A 151 -17.08 7.09 3.75
C ASN A 151 -18.48 6.86 4.37
N ASP A 152 -18.68 7.33 5.60
CA ASP A 152 -19.92 7.10 6.36
C ASP A 152 -21.15 7.77 5.71
N THR A 153 -20.97 8.86 4.96
CA THR A 153 -22.03 9.58 4.22
C THR A 153 -22.25 9.03 2.81
N ALA A 154 -21.42 8.09 2.36
CA ALA A 154 -21.42 7.47 1.02
C ALA A 154 -21.25 8.46 -0.16
N ASP A 155 -20.88 9.71 0.10
CA ASP A 155 -20.66 10.77 -0.88
C ASP A 155 -19.21 10.84 -1.40
N GLY A 156 -18.29 10.18 -0.70
CA GLY A 156 -16.86 10.16 -1.02
C GLY A 156 -16.15 8.86 -0.61
N PRO A 157 -14.85 8.78 -0.86
CA PRO A 157 -14.04 7.64 -0.47
C PRO A 157 -13.71 7.68 1.04
N ILE A 158 -13.42 6.51 1.60
CA ILE A 158 -12.90 6.39 2.96
C ILE A 158 -11.56 7.11 3.11
N ASN A 159 -11.31 7.70 4.28
CA ASN A 159 -9.98 8.21 4.59
C ASN A 159 -8.99 7.02 4.74
N PRO A 160 -7.89 6.95 3.95
CA PRO A 160 -6.92 5.85 4.01
C PRO A 160 -6.32 5.61 5.40
N LYS A 161 -6.29 6.64 6.27
CA LYS A 161 -5.83 6.51 7.66
C LYS A 161 -6.74 5.60 8.49
N LEU A 162 -8.02 5.49 8.14
CA LEU A 162 -8.96 4.60 8.85
C LEU A 162 -8.62 3.13 8.62
N LEU A 163 -8.16 2.76 7.43
CA LEU A 163 -7.68 1.39 7.14
C LEU A 163 -6.47 1.05 8.03
N THR A 164 -5.52 1.97 8.17
CA THR A 164 -4.35 1.79 9.05
C THR A 164 -4.77 1.65 10.51
N ARG A 165 -5.69 2.50 10.97
CA ARG A 165 -6.22 2.43 12.35
C ARG A 165 -7.01 1.13 12.55
N GLY A 166 -7.73 0.66 11.53
CA GLY A 166 -8.44 -0.61 11.55
C GLY A 166 -7.48 -1.77 11.82
N VAL A 167 -6.40 -1.89 11.05
CA VAL A 167 -5.37 -2.93 11.27
C VAL A 167 -4.76 -2.78 12.67
N ALA A 168 -4.39 -1.57 13.09
CA ALA A 168 -3.80 -1.35 14.42
C ALA A 168 -4.73 -1.82 15.55
N ARG A 169 -6.04 -1.63 15.43
CA ARG A 169 -7.04 -2.12 16.41
C ARG A 169 -7.14 -3.65 16.46
N CYS A 170 -6.77 -4.33 15.37
CA CYS A 170 -6.85 -5.78 15.26
C CYS A 170 -5.56 -6.49 15.69
N GLN A 171 -4.46 -5.79 15.97
CA GLN A 171 -3.15 -6.40 16.27
C GLN A 171 -3.20 -7.40 17.43
N ALA A 172 -3.91 -7.06 18.53
CA ALA A 172 -4.04 -7.97 19.67
C ALA A 172 -4.72 -9.30 19.30
N ARG A 173 -5.70 -9.24 18.37
CA ARG A 173 -6.40 -10.42 17.88
C ARG A 173 -5.53 -11.22 16.90
N MET A 174 -4.88 -10.55 15.97
CA MET A 174 -3.93 -11.14 15.04
C MET A 174 -2.80 -11.88 15.78
N LYS A 175 -2.31 -11.29 16.89
CA LYS A 175 -1.32 -11.94 17.75
C LYS A 175 -1.81 -13.26 18.35
N LYS A 176 -3.10 -13.39 18.69
CA LYS A 176 -3.70 -14.68 19.14
C LYS A 176 -3.68 -15.73 18.04
N LEU A 177 -3.76 -15.32 16.79
CA LEU A 177 -3.63 -16.16 15.60
C LEU A 177 -2.17 -16.37 15.18
N ARG A 178 -1.21 -16.01 16.05
CA ARG A 178 0.25 -16.10 15.80
C ARG A 178 0.72 -15.24 14.62
N ILE A 179 -0.02 -14.20 14.27
CA ILE A 179 0.37 -13.22 13.27
C ILE A 179 1.07 -12.06 13.98
N ALA A 180 2.36 -11.88 13.72
CA ALA A 180 3.14 -10.78 14.27
C ALA A 180 2.69 -9.43 13.71
N GLU A 181 2.97 -8.34 14.44
CA GLU A 181 2.54 -7.01 14.05
C GLU A 181 2.97 -6.64 12.63
N PHE A 182 2.02 -6.22 11.80
CA PHE A 182 2.26 -5.76 10.44
C PHE A 182 1.45 -4.51 10.10
N THR A 183 1.85 -3.83 9.04
CA THR A 183 1.14 -2.71 8.44
C THR A 183 0.60 -3.11 7.07
N LEU A 184 -0.38 -2.36 6.54
CA LEU A 184 -0.88 -2.60 5.18
C LEU A 184 0.23 -2.51 4.10
N HIS A 185 1.31 -1.76 4.37
CA HIS A 185 2.45 -1.70 3.46
C HIS A 185 3.30 -2.99 3.48
N ASP A 186 3.29 -3.72 4.58
CA ASP A 186 4.01 -4.99 4.67
C ASP A 186 3.34 -6.09 3.83
N LEU A 187 2.00 -6.01 3.57
CA LEU A 187 1.31 -6.89 2.61
C LEU A 187 1.86 -6.71 1.19
N ARG A 188 2.10 -5.46 0.78
CA ARG A 188 2.72 -5.16 -0.50
C ARG A 188 4.16 -5.67 -0.58
N ARG A 189 4.93 -5.57 0.50
CA ARG A 189 6.28 -6.19 0.57
C ARG A 189 6.20 -7.71 0.48
N THR A 190 5.21 -8.30 1.13
CA THR A 190 4.96 -9.76 1.09
C THR A 190 4.65 -10.19 -0.34
N CYS A 191 3.74 -9.52 -1.04
CA CYS A 191 3.46 -9.76 -2.45
C CYS A 191 4.74 -9.63 -3.30
N ARG A 192 5.49 -8.52 -3.17
CA ARG A 192 6.75 -8.32 -3.93
C ARG A 192 7.77 -9.44 -3.69
N THR A 193 7.92 -9.85 -2.43
CA THR A 193 8.84 -10.94 -2.05
C THR A 193 8.32 -12.29 -2.57
N GLY A 194 7.01 -12.52 -2.51
CA GLY A 194 6.35 -13.70 -3.06
C GLY A 194 6.58 -13.84 -4.56
N LEU A 195 6.36 -12.76 -5.33
CA LEU A 195 6.65 -12.74 -6.77
C LEU A 195 8.11 -13.10 -7.07
N ALA A 196 9.06 -12.60 -6.29
CA ALA A 196 10.48 -12.95 -6.46
C ALA A 196 10.75 -14.43 -6.16
N ARG A 197 10.16 -15.00 -5.11
CA ARG A 197 10.26 -16.44 -4.77
C ARG A 197 9.67 -17.32 -5.87
N LEU A 198 8.60 -16.86 -6.52
CA LEU A 198 7.97 -17.52 -7.67
C LEU A 198 8.72 -17.28 -8.99
N LYS A 199 9.93 -16.71 -8.93
CA LYS A 199 10.80 -16.45 -10.09
C LYS A 199 10.17 -15.53 -11.14
N VAL A 200 9.28 -14.62 -10.74
CA VAL A 200 8.80 -13.55 -11.60
C VAL A 200 9.95 -12.60 -11.88
N ALA A 201 10.13 -12.22 -13.14
CA ALA A 201 11.20 -11.31 -13.56
C ALA A 201 11.15 -9.98 -12.77
N PRO A 202 12.27 -9.48 -12.25
CA PRO A 202 12.29 -8.29 -11.39
C PRO A 202 11.59 -7.08 -11.98
N HIS A 203 11.78 -6.81 -13.28
CA HIS A 203 11.15 -5.68 -13.97
C HIS A 203 9.62 -5.82 -14.04
N VAL A 204 9.08 -7.04 -14.20
CA VAL A 204 7.63 -7.30 -14.17
C VAL A 204 7.10 -7.05 -12.75
N ALA A 205 7.77 -7.58 -11.73
CA ALA A 205 7.36 -7.38 -10.34
C ALA A 205 7.36 -5.90 -9.92
N GLU A 206 8.33 -5.09 -10.41
CA GLU A 206 8.33 -3.63 -10.17
C GLU A 206 7.18 -2.93 -10.91
N ARG A 207 6.79 -3.40 -12.10
CA ARG A 207 5.64 -2.87 -12.86
C ARG A 207 4.30 -3.26 -12.23
N VAL A 208 4.16 -4.47 -11.68
CA VAL A 208 3.01 -4.86 -10.85
C VAL A 208 2.79 -3.85 -9.72
N LEU A 209 3.85 -3.43 -9.08
CA LEU A 209 3.80 -2.49 -7.97
C LEU A 209 3.77 -1.02 -8.41
N ASN A 210 3.84 -0.71 -9.68
CA ASN A 210 3.98 0.67 -10.16
C ASN A 210 5.10 1.43 -9.42
N HIS A 211 6.26 0.80 -9.33
CA HIS A 211 7.48 1.47 -8.87
C HIS A 211 8.09 2.25 -10.03
N ALA A 212 8.58 3.46 -9.74
CA ALA A 212 9.33 4.22 -10.71
C ALA A 212 10.54 3.39 -11.16
N GLN A 213 10.62 3.10 -12.44
CA GLN A 213 11.80 2.48 -13.03
C GLN A 213 12.92 3.53 -13.04
N GLU A 214 14.13 3.14 -12.68
CA GLU A 214 15.30 3.95 -12.99
C GLU A 214 15.35 4.11 -14.50
N LYS A 215 15.29 5.36 -14.96
CA LYS A 215 15.40 5.64 -16.40
C LYS A 215 16.81 5.30 -16.82
N ILE A 216 16.97 4.18 -17.51
CA ILE A 216 18.20 3.93 -18.26
C ILE A 216 18.21 4.94 -19.40
N PRO A 217 19.18 5.85 -19.48
CA PRO A 217 19.28 6.82 -20.55
C PRO A 217 19.28 6.07 -21.90
N GLY A 218 18.36 6.47 -22.80
CA GLY A 218 18.26 5.91 -24.15
C GLY A 218 17.29 4.75 -24.36
N THR A 219 16.64 4.21 -23.30
CA THR A 219 15.66 3.13 -23.47
C THR A 219 14.23 3.68 -23.40
N TYR A 220 13.55 3.69 -24.56
CA TYR A 220 12.13 4.07 -24.67
C TYR A 220 11.30 2.78 -24.70
N ASP A 221 10.96 2.27 -23.50
CA ASP A 221 10.09 1.11 -23.36
C ASP A 221 8.64 1.59 -23.24
N THR A 222 7.84 1.39 -24.28
CA THR A 222 6.41 1.75 -24.36
C THR A 222 5.48 0.57 -24.11
N HIS A 223 6.02 -0.63 -23.91
CA HIS A 223 5.22 -1.82 -23.62
C HIS A 223 4.50 -1.68 -22.27
N ASP A 224 3.23 -2.06 -22.21
CA ASP A 224 2.40 -1.89 -21.00
C ASP A 224 2.55 -3.03 -19.98
N TYR A 225 3.12 -4.16 -20.42
CA TYR A 225 3.34 -5.37 -19.62
C TYR A 225 2.06 -5.93 -18.96
N LEU A 226 0.90 -5.72 -19.58
CA LEU A 226 -0.36 -6.12 -18.97
C LEU A 226 -0.46 -7.64 -18.79
N GLU A 227 -0.08 -8.41 -19.83
CA GLU A 227 -0.12 -9.86 -19.79
C GLU A 227 0.91 -10.45 -18.83
N GLU A 228 2.13 -9.92 -18.81
CA GLU A 228 3.17 -10.38 -17.88
C GLU A 228 2.80 -10.07 -16.42
N LYS A 229 2.14 -8.94 -16.17
CA LYS A 229 1.59 -8.62 -14.86
C LYS A 229 0.45 -9.57 -14.48
N ARG A 230 -0.40 -9.95 -15.46
CA ARG A 230 -1.49 -10.93 -15.25
C ARG A 230 -0.92 -12.28 -14.85
N GLU A 231 -0.03 -12.84 -15.63
CA GLU A 231 0.63 -14.11 -15.33
C GLU A 231 1.30 -14.10 -13.94
N ALA A 232 1.98 -12.98 -13.60
CA ALA A 232 2.63 -12.84 -12.32
C ALA A 232 1.64 -12.84 -11.15
N LEU A 233 0.51 -12.13 -11.26
CA LEU A 233 -0.50 -12.04 -10.22
C LEU A 233 -1.34 -13.32 -10.11
N ASP A 234 -1.64 -14.00 -11.23
CA ASP A 234 -2.32 -15.28 -11.23
C ASP A 234 -1.44 -16.36 -10.57
N LYS A 235 -0.15 -16.39 -10.89
CA LYS A 235 0.82 -17.28 -10.23
C LYS A 235 0.93 -17.01 -8.72
N TRP A 236 0.89 -15.75 -8.33
CA TRP A 236 0.87 -15.37 -6.91
C TRP A 236 -0.43 -15.80 -6.21
N ALA A 237 -1.58 -15.56 -6.83
CA ALA A 237 -2.88 -15.99 -6.30
C ALA A 237 -2.95 -17.50 -6.14
N ALA A 238 -2.54 -18.27 -7.16
CA ALA A 238 -2.48 -19.73 -7.10
C ALA A 238 -1.56 -20.25 -5.98
N HIS A 239 -0.40 -19.59 -5.74
CA HIS A 239 0.46 -19.93 -4.61
C HIS A 239 -0.25 -19.69 -3.27
N LEU A 240 -0.96 -18.56 -3.11
CA LEU A 240 -1.71 -18.27 -1.89
C LEU A 240 -2.87 -19.26 -1.66
N GLU A 241 -3.58 -19.66 -2.72
CA GLU A 241 -4.62 -20.70 -2.67
C GLU A 241 -4.03 -22.05 -2.24
N GLY A 242 -2.86 -22.40 -2.77
CA GLY A 242 -2.13 -23.61 -2.37
C GLY A 242 -1.71 -23.64 -0.90
N LEU A 243 -1.52 -22.49 -0.24
CA LEU A 243 -1.27 -22.45 1.20
C LEU A 243 -2.52 -22.80 2.03
N LEU A 244 -3.71 -22.66 1.46
CA LEU A 244 -4.98 -22.91 2.15
C LEU A 244 -5.48 -24.36 1.98
N ALA A 245 -5.01 -25.05 0.97
CA ALA A 245 -5.25 -26.47 0.76
C ALA A 245 -4.46 -27.31 1.77
#